data_3ae4e2fa8328b252a5ed56ad1dcae4f0
#
_entry.id   3ae4e2fa8328b252a5ed56ad1dcae4f0
#
_cell.length_a   1.000
_cell.length_b   1.000
_cell.length_c   1.000
_cell.angle_alpha   90.00
_cell.angle_beta   90.00
_cell.angle_gamma   90.00
#
_symmetry.space_group_name_H-M   'P 1'
#
loop_
_entity.id
_entity.type
_entity.pdbx_description
1 polymer ?
#
loop_
_entity_poly.entity_id
_entity_poly.type
_entity_poly.pdbx_seq_one_letter_code
_entity_poly.pdbx_strand_id
1 'polypeptide(L)'
;MSLTPERTAELQELCRQYRIDVLTAIHGAQSGHPGGSLSACEILTLLYQQRMHVDAAHPDDPNRDRLVLCKGHAAPMLYRNLIGKGFLSIESMNTLRQTGSPLQGHPCMRTPGVDMPSGPLGIGLAAAQGIALGLKLNQSDARVYAVLGDGELDEGAVWEAAASAVKFGLDNLTAIVDWNKVQLDGTTDEIMPLRDLPGKWKAFGWNVLRCDGHDLAALDAALDAAAACKGVPTVILADTIKGKGVSFMEGKSAWHGKAIPDAEFAQAMQELGGNV
;
A
#
# COMPACT_ATOMS: atom_id res chain seq x y z
N MET A 1 -10.37 17.82 5.40
CA MET A 1 -10.31 18.91 4.39
C MET A 1 -9.82 18.27 3.10
N SER A 2 -10.55 18.46 1.99
CA SER A 2 -10.15 17.96 0.68
C SER A 2 -8.81 18.61 0.24
N LEU A 3 -8.04 17.87 -0.57
CA LEU A 3 -6.78 18.34 -1.13
C LEU A 3 -6.97 19.63 -1.94
N THR A 4 -6.09 20.61 -1.73
CA THR A 4 -6.02 21.78 -2.64
C THR A 4 -5.27 21.41 -3.91
N PRO A 5 -5.46 22.14 -5.03
CA PRO A 5 -4.70 21.89 -6.26
C PRO A 5 -3.18 21.95 -6.04
N GLU A 6 -2.70 22.88 -5.24
CA GLU A 6 -1.27 23.04 -4.90
C GLU A 6 -0.75 21.79 -4.16
N ARG A 7 -1.50 21.34 -3.15
CA ARG A 7 -1.11 20.14 -2.39
C ARG A 7 -1.17 18.88 -3.24
N THR A 8 -2.12 18.79 -4.15
CA THR A 8 -2.19 17.69 -5.13
C THR A 8 -0.95 17.66 -6.01
N ALA A 9 -0.52 18.82 -6.53
CA ALA A 9 0.69 18.92 -7.35
C ALA A 9 1.96 18.53 -6.56
N GLU A 10 2.09 18.95 -5.30
CA GLU A 10 3.18 18.54 -4.42
C GLU A 10 3.21 17.02 -4.21
N LEU A 11 2.06 16.40 -3.94
CA LEU A 11 1.97 14.95 -3.74
C LEU A 11 2.25 14.18 -5.04
N GLN A 12 1.84 14.70 -6.21
CA GLN A 12 2.18 14.12 -7.50
C GLN A 12 3.69 14.11 -7.74
N GLU A 13 4.37 15.21 -7.42
CA GLU A 13 5.83 15.29 -7.54
C GLU A 13 6.52 14.34 -6.55
N LEU A 14 6.01 14.21 -5.31
CA LEU A 14 6.49 13.21 -4.37
C LEU A 14 6.32 11.79 -4.91
N CYS A 15 5.17 11.45 -5.50
CA CYS A 15 4.94 10.15 -6.12
C CYS A 15 5.93 9.86 -7.25
N ARG A 16 6.22 10.86 -8.09
CA ARG A 16 7.23 10.75 -9.14
C ARG A 16 8.62 10.46 -8.55
N GLN A 17 9.05 11.26 -7.58
CA GLN A 17 10.35 11.08 -6.91
C GLN A 17 10.44 9.74 -6.18
N TYR A 18 9.37 9.31 -5.51
CA TYR A 18 9.36 8.04 -4.79
C TYR A 18 9.47 6.83 -5.72
N ARG A 19 8.90 6.92 -6.93
CA ARG A 19 9.11 5.90 -7.97
C ARG A 19 10.58 5.81 -8.39
N ILE A 20 11.23 6.95 -8.60
CA ILE A 20 12.68 7.01 -8.92
C ILE A 20 13.50 6.36 -7.82
N ASP A 21 13.29 6.77 -6.56
CA ASP A 21 14.05 6.27 -5.41
C ASP A 21 13.85 4.76 -5.21
N VAL A 22 12.62 4.27 -5.36
CA VAL A 22 12.29 2.84 -5.25
C VAL A 22 12.96 2.02 -6.35
N LEU A 23 12.90 2.48 -7.60
CA LEU A 23 13.55 1.77 -8.70
C LEU A 23 15.07 1.78 -8.57
N THR A 24 15.65 2.89 -8.11
CA THR A 24 17.10 2.99 -7.80
C THR A 24 17.51 1.99 -6.73
N ALA A 25 16.74 1.89 -5.65
CA ALA A 25 17.02 0.94 -4.58
C ALA A 25 16.89 -0.52 -5.05
N ILE A 26 15.85 -0.84 -5.82
CA ILE A 26 15.64 -2.20 -6.36
C ILE A 26 16.73 -2.55 -7.37
N HIS A 27 17.14 -1.60 -8.23
CA HIS A 27 18.24 -1.77 -9.16
C HIS A 27 19.57 -2.01 -8.41
N GLY A 28 19.90 -1.18 -7.42
CA GLY A 28 21.10 -1.36 -6.61
C GLY A 28 21.14 -2.68 -5.84
N ALA A 29 19.99 -3.16 -5.36
CA ALA A 29 19.87 -4.44 -4.68
C ALA A 29 19.84 -5.65 -5.64
N GLN A 30 19.64 -5.44 -6.94
CA GLN A 30 19.39 -6.48 -7.96
C GLN A 30 18.30 -7.48 -7.53
N SER A 31 17.37 -7.02 -6.71
CA SER A 31 16.29 -7.84 -6.16
C SER A 31 15.18 -6.96 -5.60
N GLY A 32 13.92 -7.28 -5.91
CA GLY A 32 12.77 -6.57 -5.38
C GLY A 32 11.51 -6.76 -6.22
N HIS A 33 10.47 -6.01 -5.87
CA HIS A 33 9.16 -6.11 -6.50
C HIS A 33 8.74 -4.74 -7.07
N PRO A 34 9.27 -4.35 -8.25
CA PRO A 34 9.00 -3.02 -8.80
C PRO A 34 7.51 -2.82 -9.14
N GLY A 35 6.89 -3.76 -9.83
CA GLY A 35 5.52 -3.59 -10.31
C GLY A 35 4.50 -3.28 -9.24
N GLY A 36 4.48 -4.07 -8.17
CA GLY A 36 3.57 -3.88 -7.03
C GLY A 36 3.93 -2.69 -6.13
N SER A 37 5.18 -2.25 -6.12
CA SER A 37 5.61 -1.02 -5.45
C SER A 37 5.11 0.22 -6.19
N LEU A 38 5.24 0.25 -7.51
CA LEU A 38 4.83 1.37 -8.33
C LEU A 38 3.31 1.56 -8.37
N SER A 39 2.51 0.47 -8.39
CA SER A 39 1.05 0.56 -8.36
C SER A 39 0.51 1.14 -7.06
N ALA A 40 1.16 0.86 -5.92
CA ALA A 40 0.74 1.33 -4.60
C ALA A 40 1.26 2.74 -4.26
N CYS A 41 1.94 3.43 -5.16
CA CYS A 41 2.65 4.67 -4.88
C CYS A 41 1.71 5.77 -4.36
N GLU A 42 0.66 6.13 -5.08
CA GLU A 42 -0.29 7.17 -4.68
C GLU A 42 -1.01 6.80 -3.39
N ILE A 43 -1.41 5.53 -3.24
CA ILE A 43 -2.10 5.03 -2.04
C ILE A 43 -1.24 5.26 -0.80
N LEU A 44 0.00 4.78 -0.80
CA LEU A 44 0.91 4.89 0.35
C LEU A 44 1.36 6.34 0.58
N THR A 45 1.62 7.10 -0.50
CA THR A 45 2.04 8.49 -0.39
C THR A 45 0.92 9.35 0.19
N LEU A 46 -0.31 9.18 -0.27
CA LEU A 46 -1.44 9.92 0.29
C LEU A 46 -1.66 9.58 1.77
N LEU A 47 -1.60 8.29 2.12
CA LEU A 47 -1.76 7.86 3.51
C LEU A 47 -0.70 8.51 4.41
N TYR A 48 0.59 8.33 4.12
CA TYR A 48 1.66 8.81 5.00
C TYR A 48 1.85 10.32 4.97
N GLN A 49 1.76 10.95 3.80
CA GLN A 49 2.12 12.36 3.66
C GLN A 49 0.94 13.31 3.90
N GLN A 50 -0.30 12.78 3.96
CA GLN A 50 -1.49 13.61 4.07
C GLN A 50 -2.51 13.13 5.11
N ARG A 51 -2.78 11.82 5.21
CA ARG A 51 -3.95 11.30 5.90
C ARG A 51 -3.69 10.74 7.29
N MET A 52 -2.64 9.95 7.43
CA MET A 52 -2.35 9.27 8.69
C MET A 52 -1.78 10.22 9.73
N HIS A 53 -2.34 10.11 10.94
CA HIS A 53 -1.79 10.74 12.13
C HIS A 53 -0.64 9.87 12.66
N VAL A 54 0.55 10.11 12.15
CA VAL A 54 1.80 9.45 12.55
C VAL A 54 2.92 10.47 12.69
N ASP A 55 3.74 10.34 13.72
CA ASP A 55 4.87 11.21 14.01
C ASP A 55 6.11 10.36 14.28
N ALA A 56 7.17 10.57 13.49
CA ALA A 56 8.43 9.85 13.65
C ALA A 56 9.17 10.21 14.97
N ALA A 57 8.89 11.38 15.56
CA ALA A 57 9.42 11.76 16.87
C ALA A 57 8.74 11.00 18.02
N HIS A 58 7.53 10.49 17.81
CA HIS A 58 6.73 9.74 18.78
C HIS A 58 6.22 8.42 18.18
N PRO A 59 7.12 7.50 17.76
CA PRO A 59 6.75 6.28 17.02
C PRO A 59 5.87 5.32 17.82
N ASP A 60 5.95 5.38 19.15
CA ASP A 60 5.23 4.50 20.06
C ASP A 60 3.92 5.11 20.61
N ASP A 61 3.47 6.26 20.08
CA ASP A 61 2.20 6.86 20.49
C ASP A 61 1.06 5.84 20.30
N PRO A 62 0.36 5.44 21.39
CA PRO A 62 -0.72 4.46 21.31
C PRO A 62 -1.90 4.95 20.46
N ASN A 63 -2.05 6.26 20.30
CA ASN A 63 -3.16 6.90 19.58
C ASN A 63 -2.82 7.26 18.14
N ARG A 64 -1.63 6.90 17.63
CA ARG A 64 -1.32 7.09 16.22
C ARG A 64 -2.08 6.12 15.33
N ASP A 65 -2.34 6.50 14.10
CA ASP A 65 -2.87 5.58 13.09
C ASP A 65 -1.90 4.43 12.80
N ARG A 66 -2.43 3.32 12.30
CA ARG A 66 -1.68 2.11 11.98
C ARG A 66 -1.86 1.74 10.52
N LEU A 67 -0.79 1.23 9.91
CA LEU A 67 -0.81 0.70 8.55
C LEU A 67 -0.31 -0.75 8.52
N VAL A 68 -1.12 -1.63 7.91
CA VAL A 68 -0.72 -2.99 7.58
C VAL A 68 -0.57 -3.09 6.05
N LEU A 69 0.66 -3.25 5.57
CA LEU A 69 0.91 -3.54 4.17
C LEU A 69 0.73 -5.05 3.94
N CYS A 70 -0.50 -5.49 3.64
CA CYS A 70 -0.84 -6.90 3.44
C CYS A 70 -0.06 -7.48 2.25
N LYS A 71 0.01 -6.75 1.12
CA LYS A 71 0.90 -7.04 -0.01
C LYS A 71 2.37 -6.70 0.33
N GLY A 72 2.95 -7.43 1.28
CA GLY A 72 4.26 -7.12 1.86
C GLY A 72 5.41 -7.00 0.87
N HIS A 73 5.26 -7.58 -0.32
CA HIS A 73 6.24 -7.44 -1.40
C HIS A 73 6.37 -6.00 -1.93
N ALA A 74 5.38 -5.12 -1.73
CA ALA A 74 5.48 -3.68 -2.04
C ALA A 74 6.28 -2.88 -0.97
N ALA A 75 7.02 -3.55 -0.10
CA ALA A 75 7.85 -2.96 0.95
C ALA A 75 8.74 -1.80 0.49
N PRO A 76 9.38 -1.81 -0.69
CA PRO A 76 10.21 -0.67 -1.12
C PRO A 76 9.45 0.66 -1.13
N MET A 77 8.19 0.67 -1.57
CA MET A 77 7.37 1.88 -1.55
C MET A 77 6.93 2.27 -0.12
N LEU A 78 6.64 1.30 0.74
CA LEU A 78 6.39 1.57 2.16
C LEU A 78 7.63 2.22 2.80
N TYR A 79 8.81 1.68 2.60
CA TYR A 79 10.05 2.20 3.18
C TYR A 79 10.32 3.63 2.72
N ARG A 80 10.11 3.90 1.43
CA ARG A 80 10.28 5.27 0.92
C ARG A 80 9.31 6.26 1.58
N ASN A 81 8.09 5.84 1.87
CA ASN A 81 7.11 6.66 2.57
C ASN A 81 7.47 6.86 4.06
N LEU A 82 7.97 5.83 4.74
CA LEU A 82 8.49 5.94 6.11
C LEU A 82 9.67 6.92 6.20
N ILE A 83 10.57 6.90 5.20
CA ILE A 83 11.66 7.86 5.05
C ILE A 83 11.11 9.27 4.86
N GLY A 84 10.12 9.45 3.96
CA GLY A 84 9.47 10.75 3.74
C GLY A 84 8.77 11.31 4.98
N LYS A 85 8.41 10.43 5.92
CA LYS A 85 7.81 10.79 7.21
C LYS A 85 8.86 11.02 8.31
N GLY A 86 10.14 10.71 8.04
CA GLY A 86 11.25 10.92 8.97
C GLY A 86 11.57 9.74 9.90
N PHE A 87 10.98 8.56 9.69
CA PHE A 87 11.30 7.37 10.50
C PHE A 87 12.71 6.82 10.21
N LEU A 88 13.23 7.06 9.02
CA LEU A 88 14.52 6.60 8.53
C LEU A 88 15.16 7.68 7.65
N SER A 89 16.48 7.63 7.48
CA SER A 89 17.17 8.50 6.53
C SER A 89 17.07 7.97 5.09
N ILE A 90 17.23 8.85 4.10
CA ILE A 90 17.16 8.47 2.67
C ILE A 90 18.27 7.49 2.28
N GLU A 91 19.45 7.60 2.92
CA GLU A 91 20.60 6.72 2.70
C GLU A 91 20.26 5.25 3.01
N SER A 92 19.27 5.02 3.86
CA SER A 92 18.80 3.66 4.16
C SER A 92 18.33 2.89 2.92
N MET A 93 17.81 3.59 1.88
CA MET A 93 17.42 2.96 0.63
C MET A 93 18.56 2.20 -0.06
N ASN A 94 19.79 2.65 0.11
CA ASN A 94 20.99 2.02 -0.45
C ASN A 94 21.30 0.65 0.19
N THR A 95 20.64 0.32 1.30
CA THR A 95 20.83 -0.95 2.03
C THR A 95 19.67 -1.93 1.84
N LEU A 96 18.76 -1.65 0.88
CA LEU A 96 17.61 -2.52 0.63
C LEU A 96 18.03 -3.99 0.46
N ARG A 97 17.41 -4.90 1.23
CA ARG A 97 17.64 -6.35 1.21
C ARG A 97 19.05 -6.82 1.58
N GLN A 98 19.91 -5.93 2.07
CA GLN A 98 21.24 -6.32 2.57
C GLN A 98 21.14 -6.96 3.96
N THR A 99 22.07 -7.84 4.27
CA THR A 99 22.19 -8.45 5.61
C THR A 99 22.39 -7.38 6.67
N GLY A 100 21.55 -7.41 7.70
CA GLY A 100 21.61 -6.43 8.81
C GLY A 100 20.83 -5.14 8.56
N SER A 101 20.42 -4.83 7.33
CA SER A 101 19.58 -3.67 7.03
C SER A 101 18.21 -3.80 7.69
N PRO A 102 17.59 -2.69 8.15
CA PRO A 102 16.19 -2.68 8.53
C PRO A 102 15.25 -2.81 7.32
N LEU A 103 15.73 -2.50 6.10
CA LEU A 103 14.94 -2.54 4.86
C LEU A 103 15.02 -3.92 4.20
N GLN A 104 14.30 -4.89 4.77
CA GLN A 104 14.24 -6.25 4.26
C GLN A 104 13.31 -6.38 3.05
N GLY A 105 13.26 -7.56 2.41
CA GLY A 105 12.41 -7.83 1.24
C GLY A 105 10.91 -7.72 1.52
N HIS A 106 10.51 -7.85 2.79
CA HIS A 106 9.16 -7.65 3.31
C HIS A 106 9.23 -6.86 4.62
N PRO A 107 8.17 -6.14 5.01
CA PRO A 107 8.15 -5.38 6.24
C PRO A 107 8.41 -6.25 7.48
N CYS A 108 9.23 -5.76 8.39
CA CYS A 108 9.47 -6.42 9.67
C CYS A 108 9.48 -5.40 10.82
N MET A 109 9.21 -5.86 12.04
CA MET A 109 9.11 -4.99 13.22
C MET A 109 10.44 -4.32 13.63
N ARG A 110 11.55 -4.66 13.00
CA ARG A 110 12.83 -3.97 13.19
C ARG A 110 12.94 -2.69 12.38
N THR A 111 12.05 -2.51 11.40
CA THR A 111 11.97 -1.27 10.61
C THR A 111 11.14 -0.25 11.38
N PRO A 112 11.70 0.90 11.77
CA PRO A 112 10.94 1.95 12.45
C PRO A 112 9.69 2.36 11.68
N GLY A 113 8.56 2.47 12.37
CA GLY A 113 7.27 2.83 11.76
C GLY A 113 6.49 1.68 11.11
N VAL A 114 7.01 0.45 11.10
CA VAL A 114 6.29 -0.74 10.66
C VAL A 114 5.46 -1.30 11.82
N ASP A 115 4.14 -1.41 11.62
CA ASP A 115 3.19 -1.86 12.64
C ASP A 115 3.00 -3.38 12.69
N MET A 116 3.22 -4.05 11.56
CA MET A 116 2.99 -5.49 11.40
C MET A 116 3.99 -6.07 10.40
N PRO A 117 4.68 -7.17 10.73
CA PRO A 117 5.47 -7.90 9.74
C PRO A 117 4.53 -8.54 8.73
N SER A 118 4.87 -8.50 7.46
CA SER A 118 4.07 -9.11 6.39
C SER A 118 4.97 -9.84 5.39
N GLY A 119 4.37 -10.67 4.56
CA GLY A 119 5.06 -11.52 3.59
C GLY A 119 4.13 -12.62 3.12
N PRO A 120 3.68 -13.55 4.00
CA PRO A 120 2.60 -14.47 3.65
C PRO A 120 1.33 -13.68 3.33
N LEU A 121 0.78 -13.88 2.12
CA LEU A 121 -0.46 -13.22 1.69
C LEU A 121 -1.67 -13.77 2.48
N GLY A 122 -2.72 -12.96 2.58
CA GLY A 122 -4.00 -13.31 3.20
C GLY A 122 -4.10 -13.03 4.70
N ILE A 123 -3.00 -13.04 5.45
CA ILE A 123 -3.03 -12.86 6.92
C ILE A 123 -3.09 -11.39 7.35
N GLY A 124 -2.70 -10.46 6.46
CA GLY A 124 -2.56 -9.04 6.80
C GLY A 124 -3.87 -8.39 7.23
N LEU A 125 -4.98 -8.70 6.57
CA LEU A 125 -6.29 -8.15 6.93
C LEU A 125 -6.76 -8.63 8.31
N ALA A 126 -6.49 -9.90 8.67
CA ALA A 126 -6.81 -10.43 9.98
C ALA A 126 -6.01 -9.73 11.10
N ALA A 127 -4.73 -9.44 10.84
CA ALA A 127 -3.92 -8.66 11.77
C ALA A 127 -4.41 -7.21 11.90
N ALA A 128 -4.71 -6.55 10.77
CA ALA A 128 -5.27 -5.19 10.77
C ALA A 128 -6.60 -5.11 11.54
N GLN A 129 -7.46 -6.12 11.38
CA GLN A 129 -8.70 -6.27 12.14
C GLN A 129 -8.43 -6.39 13.66
N GLY A 130 -7.44 -7.21 14.05
CA GLY A 130 -7.06 -7.36 15.46
C GLY A 130 -6.58 -6.04 16.06
N ILE A 131 -5.76 -5.29 15.33
CA ILE A 131 -5.29 -3.94 15.72
C ILE A 131 -6.48 -2.98 15.86
N ALA A 132 -7.38 -2.96 14.85
CA ALA A 132 -8.56 -2.08 14.86
C ALA A 132 -9.51 -2.38 16.04
N LEU A 133 -9.71 -3.66 16.35
CA LEU A 133 -10.49 -4.08 17.52
C LEU A 133 -9.82 -3.64 18.82
N GLY A 134 -8.50 -3.82 18.95
CA GLY A 134 -7.74 -3.38 20.12
C GLY A 134 -7.85 -1.88 20.36
N LEU A 135 -7.70 -1.06 19.32
CA LEU A 135 -7.88 0.39 19.38
C LEU A 135 -9.30 0.76 19.82
N LYS A 136 -10.31 0.11 19.25
CA LYS A 136 -11.73 0.35 19.61
C LYS A 136 -12.03 -0.02 21.06
N LEU A 137 -11.50 -1.14 21.56
CA LEU A 137 -11.63 -1.54 22.97
C LEU A 137 -10.96 -0.55 23.93
N ASN A 138 -9.85 0.05 23.51
CA ASN A 138 -9.14 1.10 24.25
C ASN A 138 -9.75 2.49 24.06
N GLN A 139 -10.89 2.62 23.38
CA GLN A 139 -11.57 3.89 23.10
C GLN A 139 -10.67 4.92 22.38
N SER A 140 -9.74 4.45 21.56
CA SER A 140 -8.88 5.31 20.74
C SER A 140 -9.58 5.71 19.44
N ASP A 141 -9.40 6.97 19.04
CA ASP A 141 -9.89 7.49 17.75
C ASP A 141 -8.99 7.11 16.57
N ALA A 142 -7.86 6.44 16.82
CA ALA A 142 -6.92 6.02 15.80
C ALA A 142 -7.55 5.06 14.78
N ARG A 143 -7.13 5.18 13.55
CA ARG A 143 -7.60 4.38 12.42
C ARG A 143 -6.57 3.35 12.00
N VAL A 144 -7.06 2.28 11.38
CA VAL A 144 -6.22 1.25 10.78
C VAL A 144 -6.46 1.20 9.27
N TYR A 145 -5.37 1.22 8.53
CA TYR A 145 -5.37 1.09 7.08
C TYR A 145 -4.68 -0.24 6.71
N ALA A 146 -5.36 -1.04 5.88
CA ALA A 146 -4.84 -2.31 5.37
C ALA A 146 -4.72 -2.21 3.84
N VAL A 147 -3.52 -2.33 3.29
CA VAL A 147 -3.29 -2.25 1.84
C VAL A 147 -3.07 -3.65 1.29
N LEU A 148 -4.06 -4.15 0.53
CA LEU A 148 -4.07 -5.48 -0.05
C LEU A 148 -3.72 -5.45 -1.54
N GLY A 149 -3.21 -6.56 -2.06
CA GLY A 149 -3.18 -6.81 -3.51
C GLY A 149 -4.47 -7.52 -3.97
N ASP A 150 -4.80 -7.37 -5.25
CA ASP A 150 -5.96 -8.05 -5.83
C ASP A 150 -5.76 -9.58 -5.90
N GLY A 151 -4.58 -10.07 -6.28
CA GLY A 151 -4.26 -11.50 -6.23
C GLY A 151 -4.25 -12.08 -4.81
N GLU A 152 -4.02 -11.25 -3.78
CA GLU A 152 -4.12 -11.67 -2.37
C GLU A 152 -5.56 -12.04 -1.98
N LEU A 153 -6.57 -11.55 -2.70
CA LEU A 153 -7.98 -11.85 -2.44
C LEU A 153 -8.36 -13.29 -2.81
N ASP A 154 -7.46 -14.06 -3.40
CA ASP A 154 -7.63 -15.50 -3.61
C ASP A 154 -7.45 -16.29 -2.30
N GLU A 155 -6.83 -15.68 -1.27
CA GLU A 155 -6.62 -16.31 0.02
C GLU A 155 -7.91 -16.31 0.88
N GLY A 156 -8.31 -17.49 1.38
CA GLY A 156 -9.51 -17.66 2.22
C GLY A 156 -9.50 -16.82 3.48
N ALA A 157 -8.33 -16.64 4.10
CA ALA A 157 -8.16 -15.87 5.35
C ALA A 157 -8.58 -14.39 5.21
N VAL A 158 -8.51 -13.81 4.01
CA VAL A 158 -9.02 -12.45 3.74
C VAL A 158 -10.53 -12.39 3.98
N TRP A 159 -11.27 -13.38 3.50
CA TRP A 159 -12.73 -13.42 3.61
C TRP A 159 -13.21 -13.80 5.01
N GLU A 160 -12.46 -14.63 5.73
CA GLU A 160 -12.69 -14.90 7.16
C GLU A 160 -12.52 -13.62 7.99
N ALA A 161 -11.46 -12.84 7.73
CA ALA A 161 -11.25 -11.54 8.35
C ALA A 161 -12.33 -10.53 7.96
N ALA A 162 -12.75 -10.54 6.69
CA ALA A 162 -13.82 -9.67 6.22
C ALA A 162 -15.15 -9.90 6.96
N ALA A 163 -15.53 -11.17 7.18
CA ALA A 163 -16.74 -11.53 7.91
C ALA A 163 -16.67 -11.07 9.38
N SER A 164 -15.55 -11.32 10.04
CA SER A 164 -15.40 -10.98 11.46
C SER A 164 -15.24 -9.48 11.72
N ALA A 165 -14.65 -8.72 10.79
CA ALA A 165 -14.55 -7.26 10.90
C ALA A 165 -15.93 -6.59 10.97
N VAL A 166 -16.89 -7.08 10.20
CA VAL A 166 -18.30 -6.61 10.24
C VAL A 166 -18.97 -7.00 11.54
N LYS A 167 -18.78 -8.25 12.00
CA LYS A 167 -19.31 -8.69 13.30
C LYS A 167 -18.93 -7.77 14.44
N PHE A 168 -17.70 -7.26 14.43
CA PHE A 168 -17.19 -6.37 15.49
C PHE A 168 -17.43 -4.88 15.21
N GLY A 169 -18.10 -4.54 14.09
CA GLY A 169 -18.42 -3.16 13.71
C GLY A 169 -17.20 -2.27 13.60
N LEU A 170 -16.13 -2.74 12.94
CA LEU A 170 -14.84 -2.05 12.90
C LEU A 170 -14.84 -0.88 11.89
N ASP A 171 -15.56 0.16 12.21
CA ASP A 171 -15.65 1.40 11.41
C ASP A 171 -14.36 2.25 11.43
N ASN A 172 -13.41 1.90 12.28
CA ASN A 172 -12.05 2.42 12.29
C ASN A 172 -11.08 1.65 11.37
N LEU A 173 -11.53 0.59 10.68
CA LEU A 173 -10.76 -0.18 9.71
C LEU A 173 -11.13 0.23 8.28
N THR A 174 -10.12 0.65 7.50
CA THR A 174 -10.24 0.90 6.06
C THR A 174 -9.28 -0.03 5.31
N ALA A 175 -9.82 -0.96 4.54
CA ALA A 175 -9.05 -1.76 3.60
C ALA A 175 -8.96 -1.02 2.25
N ILE A 176 -7.79 -1.05 1.61
CA ILE A 176 -7.57 -0.49 0.28
C ILE A 176 -7.01 -1.60 -0.59
N VAL A 177 -7.75 -1.99 -1.60
CA VAL A 177 -7.30 -3.00 -2.57
C VAL A 177 -6.61 -2.27 -3.72
N ASP A 178 -5.31 -2.49 -3.87
CA ASP A 178 -4.54 -2.14 -5.06
C ASP A 178 -4.98 -3.07 -6.20
N TRP A 179 -6.05 -2.67 -6.89
CA TRP A 179 -6.73 -3.49 -7.89
C TRP A 179 -6.11 -3.26 -9.28
N ASN A 180 -4.88 -3.77 -9.46
CA ASN A 180 -4.09 -3.58 -10.68
C ASN A 180 -4.32 -4.65 -11.76
N LYS A 181 -5.17 -5.65 -11.50
CA LYS A 181 -5.60 -6.73 -12.40
C LYS A 181 -4.50 -7.73 -12.78
N VAL A 182 -3.34 -7.68 -12.12
CA VAL A 182 -2.18 -8.52 -12.48
C VAL A 182 -1.56 -9.11 -11.23
N GLN A 183 -1.55 -10.42 -11.11
CA GLN A 183 -0.83 -11.15 -10.07
C GLN A 183 0.54 -11.67 -10.58
N LEU A 184 1.14 -12.65 -9.87
CA LEU A 184 2.49 -13.15 -10.13
C LEU A 184 2.64 -13.72 -11.55
N ASP A 185 1.73 -14.60 -11.98
CA ASP A 185 1.88 -15.44 -13.17
C ASP A 185 1.07 -14.93 -14.37
N GLY A 186 0.21 -13.92 -14.21
CA GLY A 186 -0.63 -13.41 -15.27
C GLY A 186 -1.67 -12.41 -14.78
N THR A 187 -2.69 -12.15 -15.59
CA THR A 187 -3.83 -11.33 -15.16
C THR A 187 -4.67 -12.08 -14.12
N THR A 188 -5.34 -11.35 -13.24
CA THR A 188 -6.26 -11.97 -12.27
C THR A 188 -7.37 -12.75 -12.98
N ASP A 189 -7.82 -12.29 -14.16
CA ASP A 189 -8.88 -12.98 -14.92
C ASP A 189 -8.41 -14.31 -15.53
N GLU A 190 -7.12 -14.43 -15.90
CA GLU A 190 -6.56 -15.66 -16.45
C GLU A 190 -6.23 -16.68 -15.35
N ILE A 191 -5.74 -16.21 -14.20
CA ILE A 191 -5.24 -17.10 -13.14
C ILE A 191 -6.36 -17.52 -12.18
N MET A 192 -7.01 -16.53 -11.52
CA MET A 192 -8.13 -16.77 -10.62
C MET A 192 -9.08 -15.57 -10.67
N PRO A 193 -10.16 -15.64 -11.47
CA PRO A 193 -11.05 -14.50 -11.70
C PRO A 193 -11.76 -14.03 -10.43
N LEU A 194 -11.57 -12.77 -10.07
CA LEU A 194 -12.25 -12.15 -8.92
C LEU A 194 -13.75 -11.92 -9.16
N ARG A 195 -14.21 -11.95 -10.43
CA ARG A 195 -15.63 -11.77 -10.80
C ARG A 195 -16.18 -10.43 -10.28
N ASP A 196 -17.38 -10.43 -9.72
CA ASP A 196 -18.00 -9.25 -9.10
C ASP A 196 -17.35 -8.96 -7.73
N LEU A 197 -16.15 -8.37 -7.74
CA LEU A 197 -15.42 -8.04 -6.53
C LEU A 197 -16.20 -7.05 -5.63
N PRO A 198 -16.79 -5.96 -6.15
CA PRO A 198 -17.64 -5.09 -5.33
C PRO A 198 -18.80 -5.83 -4.67
N GLY A 199 -19.46 -6.74 -5.39
CA GLY A 199 -20.55 -7.56 -4.87
C GLY A 199 -20.12 -8.49 -3.76
N LYS A 200 -18.93 -9.11 -3.88
CA LYS A 200 -18.37 -9.96 -2.82
C LYS A 200 -18.21 -9.19 -1.51
N TRP A 201 -17.53 -8.04 -1.52
CA TRP A 201 -17.35 -7.22 -0.32
C TRP A 201 -18.67 -6.73 0.27
N LYS A 202 -19.63 -6.33 -0.58
CA LYS A 202 -20.99 -5.95 -0.14
C LYS A 202 -21.71 -7.12 0.53
N ALA A 203 -21.59 -8.34 -0.03
CA ALA A 203 -22.20 -9.54 0.56
C ALA A 203 -21.63 -9.88 1.94
N PHE A 204 -20.37 -9.54 2.20
CA PHE A 204 -19.75 -9.62 3.54
C PHE A 204 -20.17 -8.48 4.48
N GLY A 205 -20.96 -7.48 4.01
CA GLY A 205 -21.46 -6.38 4.84
C GLY A 205 -20.54 -5.16 4.94
N TRP A 206 -19.52 -5.06 4.10
CA TRP A 206 -18.64 -3.89 4.06
C TRP A 206 -19.26 -2.71 3.31
N ASN A 207 -18.95 -1.50 3.75
CA ASN A 207 -19.10 -0.32 2.90
C ASN A 207 -18.07 -0.39 1.77
N VAL A 208 -18.51 -0.28 0.51
CA VAL A 208 -17.67 -0.47 -0.68
C VAL A 208 -17.60 0.82 -1.47
N LEU A 209 -16.38 1.33 -1.61
CA LEU A 209 -16.05 2.49 -2.43
C LEU A 209 -15.14 2.06 -3.59
N ARG A 210 -15.18 2.78 -4.70
CA ARG A 210 -14.29 2.55 -5.84
C ARG A 210 -13.81 3.87 -6.41
N CYS A 211 -12.52 3.97 -6.73
CA CYS A 211 -11.93 5.17 -7.32
C CYS A 211 -10.76 4.82 -8.23
N ASP A 212 -10.32 5.77 -9.04
CA ASP A 212 -9.02 5.70 -9.69
C ASP A 212 -7.93 5.80 -8.61
N GLY A 213 -7.10 4.75 -8.50
CA GLY A 213 -6.03 4.66 -7.51
C GLY A 213 -4.80 5.52 -7.83
N HIS A 214 -4.76 6.15 -9.00
CA HIS A 214 -3.72 7.09 -9.40
C HIS A 214 -4.18 8.56 -9.37
N ASP A 215 -5.47 8.79 -9.09
CA ASP A 215 -6.02 10.13 -8.85
C ASP A 215 -6.03 10.40 -7.33
N LEU A 216 -5.10 11.24 -6.88
CA LEU A 216 -4.96 11.62 -5.46
C LEU A 216 -6.22 12.27 -4.90
N ALA A 217 -6.94 13.06 -5.71
CA ALA A 217 -8.18 13.73 -5.26
C ALA A 217 -9.31 12.71 -5.10
N ALA A 218 -9.43 11.74 -6.02
CA ALA A 218 -10.41 10.66 -5.92
C ALA A 218 -10.14 9.72 -4.73
N LEU A 219 -8.86 9.37 -4.50
CA LEU A 219 -8.43 8.61 -3.31
C LEU A 219 -8.73 9.37 -2.01
N ASP A 220 -8.43 10.66 -1.97
CA ASP A 220 -8.65 11.53 -0.81
C ASP A 220 -10.15 11.61 -0.46
N ALA A 221 -11.00 11.80 -1.47
CA ALA A 221 -12.45 11.79 -1.30
C ALA A 221 -12.98 10.43 -0.81
N ALA A 222 -12.43 9.32 -1.32
CA ALA A 222 -12.78 7.98 -0.87
C ALA A 222 -12.39 7.75 0.60
N LEU A 223 -11.23 8.25 1.02
CA LEU A 223 -10.79 8.18 2.43
C LEU A 223 -11.67 9.04 3.35
N ASP A 224 -12.15 10.22 2.91
CA ASP A 224 -13.12 11.03 3.64
C ASP A 224 -14.46 10.27 3.81
N ALA A 225 -14.96 9.66 2.74
CA ALA A 225 -16.18 8.86 2.77
C ALA A 225 -16.04 7.63 3.69
N ALA A 226 -14.86 6.98 3.68
CA ALA A 226 -14.54 5.87 4.58
C ALA A 226 -14.51 6.32 6.05
N ALA A 227 -13.96 7.48 6.35
CA ALA A 227 -13.92 8.03 7.70
C ALA A 227 -15.32 8.42 8.24
N ALA A 228 -16.21 8.85 7.33
CA ALA A 228 -17.59 9.20 7.66
C ALA A 228 -18.49 7.98 7.88
N CYS A 229 -18.16 6.81 7.31
CA CYS A 229 -18.92 5.58 7.48
C CYS A 229 -18.83 5.09 8.94
N LYS A 230 -19.96 4.73 9.53
CA LYS A 230 -20.02 4.24 10.92
C LYS A 230 -20.68 2.88 11.00
N GLY A 231 -20.23 2.11 12.00
CA GLY A 231 -20.79 0.80 12.35
C GLY A 231 -20.31 -0.37 11.49
N VAL A 232 -19.66 -0.11 10.35
CA VAL A 232 -19.12 -1.17 9.48
C VAL A 232 -17.76 -0.73 8.90
N PRO A 233 -16.84 -1.69 8.63
CA PRO A 233 -15.58 -1.38 7.96
C PRO A 233 -15.81 -0.94 6.51
N THR A 234 -14.84 -0.21 5.96
CA THR A 234 -14.87 0.24 4.56
C THR A 234 -13.77 -0.42 3.75
N VAL A 235 -14.09 -0.85 2.53
CA VAL A 235 -13.10 -1.22 1.50
C VAL A 235 -13.13 -0.20 0.37
N ILE A 236 -11.95 0.28 -0.02
CA ILE A 236 -11.72 1.11 -1.21
C ILE A 236 -11.09 0.21 -2.27
N LEU A 237 -11.80 0.00 -3.37
CA LEU A 237 -11.29 -0.68 -4.54
C LEU A 237 -10.61 0.37 -5.42
N ALA A 238 -9.29 0.48 -5.31
CA ALA A 238 -8.49 1.45 -6.03
C ALA A 238 -8.05 0.85 -7.38
N ASP A 239 -8.65 1.30 -8.47
CA ASP A 239 -8.23 0.90 -9.82
C ASP A 239 -6.84 1.46 -10.10
N THR A 240 -5.86 0.58 -10.26
CA THR A 240 -4.45 0.93 -10.44
C THR A 240 -3.84 0.20 -11.64
N ILE A 241 -2.60 0.54 -11.95
CA ILE A 241 -1.81 -0.09 -13.01
C ILE A 241 -0.53 -0.63 -12.39
N LYS A 242 -0.32 -1.95 -12.46
CA LYS A 242 0.95 -2.57 -12.03
C LYS A 242 2.10 -1.98 -12.81
N GLY A 243 3.15 -1.51 -12.13
CA GLY A 243 4.30 -0.88 -12.81
C GLY A 243 4.07 0.55 -13.27
N LYS A 244 3.09 1.27 -12.71
CA LYS A 244 2.69 2.64 -13.07
C LYS A 244 3.85 3.60 -13.21
N GLY A 245 3.89 4.31 -14.35
CA GLY A 245 4.86 5.34 -14.68
C GLY A 245 6.06 4.86 -15.49
N VAL A 246 6.16 3.54 -15.76
CA VAL A 246 7.21 2.95 -16.60
C VAL A 246 6.59 2.09 -17.70
N SER A 247 6.66 2.55 -18.92
CA SER A 247 5.88 2.02 -20.06
C SER A 247 6.03 0.51 -20.28
N PHE A 248 7.24 -0.01 -20.16
CA PHE A 248 7.53 -1.44 -20.34
C PHE A 248 7.19 -2.30 -19.12
N MET A 249 6.88 -1.69 -17.95
CA MET A 249 6.44 -2.39 -16.74
C MET A 249 4.91 -2.39 -16.59
N GLU A 250 4.22 -1.40 -17.16
CA GLU A 250 2.78 -1.22 -16.99
C GLU A 250 2.00 -2.46 -17.47
N GLY A 251 1.19 -3.04 -16.56
CA GLY A 251 0.33 -4.18 -16.82
C GLY A 251 1.06 -5.51 -17.05
N LYS A 252 2.36 -5.61 -16.73
CA LYS A 252 3.16 -6.81 -17.00
C LYS A 252 3.45 -7.61 -15.73
N SER A 253 3.03 -8.88 -15.71
CA SER A 253 3.32 -9.84 -14.62
C SER A 253 4.82 -10.10 -14.45
N ALA A 254 5.60 -10.07 -15.53
CA ALA A 254 7.05 -10.24 -15.52
C ALA A 254 7.78 -9.28 -14.56
N TRP A 255 7.18 -8.13 -14.23
CA TRP A 255 7.72 -7.14 -13.30
C TRP A 255 7.17 -7.29 -11.87
N HIS A 256 6.55 -8.43 -11.56
CA HIS A 256 6.10 -8.69 -10.19
C HIS A 256 7.29 -8.77 -9.22
N GLY A 257 8.28 -9.64 -9.49
CA GLY A 257 9.49 -9.80 -8.68
C GLY A 257 10.69 -10.06 -9.57
N LYS A 258 11.39 -9.00 -9.97
CA LYS A 258 12.49 -9.08 -10.95
C LYS A 258 13.54 -8.02 -10.63
N ALA A 259 14.83 -8.41 -10.75
CA ALA A 259 15.91 -7.43 -10.83
C ALA A 259 15.72 -6.51 -12.05
N ILE A 260 16.14 -5.26 -11.93
CA ILE A 260 16.06 -4.30 -13.03
C ILE A 260 17.43 -4.24 -13.69
N PRO A 261 17.61 -4.72 -14.94
CA PRO A 261 18.87 -4.59 -15.67
C PRO A 261 19.20 -3.13 -15.98
N ASP A 262 20.48 -2.83 -16.24
CA ASP A 262 20.98 -1.46 -16.46
C ASP A 262 20.24 -0.72 -17.58
N ALA A 263 19.96 -1.40 -18.71
CA ALA A 263 19.28 -0.78 -19.84
C ALA A 263 17.84 -0.40 -19.52
N GLU A 264 17.09 -1.32 -18.86
CA GLU A 264 15.71 -1.06 -18.41
C GLU A 264 15.69 -0.01 -17.28
N PHE A 265 16.71 0.01 -16.41
CA PHE A 265 16.83 1.06 -15.39
C PHE A 265 17.02 2.44 -16.02
N ALA A 266 17.95 2.56 -16.99
CA ALA A 266 18.19 3.83 -17.68
C ALA A 266 16.93 4.33 -18.40
N GLN A 267 16.19 3.43 -19.08
CA GLN A 267 14.91 3.77 -19.71
C GLN A 267 13.88 4.23 -18.67
N ALA A 268 13.72 3.51 -17.57
CA ALA A 268 12.77 3.88 -16.51
C ALA A 268 13.10 5.27 -15.91
N MET A 269 14.39 5.57 -15.69
CA MET A 269 14.82 6.88 -15.20
C MET A 269 14.49 7.97 -16.21
N GLN A 270 14.73 7.74 -17.49
CA GLN A 270 14.37 8.71 -18.54
C GLN A 270 12.85 8.97 -18.58
N GLU A 271 12.03 7.94 -18.49
CA GLU A 271 10.55 8.07 -18.52
C GLU A 271 10.03 8.84 -17.28
N LEU A 272 10.66 8.65 -16.11
CA LEU A 272 10.30 9.34 -14.88
C LEU A 272 10.96 10.72 -14.72
N GLY A 273 11.83 11.14 -15.65
CA GLY A 273 12.58 12.40 -15.55
C GLY A 273 13.62 12.39 -14.43
N GLY A 274 14.17 11.21 -14.10
CA GLY A 274 15.28 11.02 -13.17
C GLY A 274 16.64 11.03 -13.87
N ASN A 275 17.70 11.03 -13.07
CA ASN A 275 19.06 10.88 -13.56
C ASN A 275 19.48 9.40 -13.48
N VAL A 276 20.32 8.95 -14.45
CA VAL A 276 20.90 7.60 -14.47
C VAL A 276 22.17 7.57 -13.63
#